data_6d17aa4a8270090166d74997041f2b34
#
_entry.id   6d17aa4a8270090166d74997041f2b34
#
_cell.length_a   1.000
_cell.length_b   1.000
_cell.length_c   1.000
_cell.angle_alpha   90.00
_cell.angle_beta   90.00
_cell.angle_gamma   90.00
#
_symmetry.space_group_name_H-M   'P 1'
#
loop_
_entity.id
_entity.type
_entity.pdbx_description
1 polymer ?
#
loop_
_entity_poly.entity_id
_entity_poly.type
_entity_poly.pdbx_seq_one_letter_code
_entity_poly.pdbx_strand_id
1 'polypeptide(L)'
;MIRINMPIDYGFFANATSLNLIARKMYLELGKLMNNKKSFVISATLLNDSAIGDVNQHYDCLCVPNMGGYRFPIDSTLHSKNLIVGIVGIDEVVLGREVYKTENDWMQNKPIIEKEITKWKENIDMVKFVHVSNVSEKNQLVEYLKIPEEKIRIIPYGVDHDLFKPTLDKIDTRKKILQKFLIKETPYFLHISESNWARKNVLRLLEAFKKAKSFGIPHKLLIVGKNDDLIFKKAKSIPDVHMLGYVSDDDLTHLLQASDALINPSIHEGFGLPMLEAMACAIPVITCNVFSPPEIVGDGGLFVDPRNTDDICSKILEISKNENLRNDLAAAGLKRSMNFSWEKTAVQLYELCKEVSTESDFDFDTYYDKSALRTLTSICLSDPELKRNLLPSVMKFDFTKLIEWALSKGLEDPITKDYFI
;
A
#
# COMPACT_ATOMS: atom_id res chain seq x y z
N MET A 1 -3.91 -21.14 21.38
CA MET A 1 -3.12 -20.52 20.27
C MET A 1 -4.07 -20.14 19.16
N ILE A 2 -4.00 -18.94 18.64
CA ILE A 2 -4.93 -18.43 17.62
C ILE A 2 -4.38 -18.75 16.22
N ARG A 3 -5.23 -19.24 15.34
CA ARG A 3 -4.90 -19.56 13.94
C ARG A 3 -5.50 -18.52 13.03
N ILE A 4 -4.62 -17.73 12.38
CA ILE A 4 -5.01 -16.66 11.47
C ILE A 4 -4.68 -17.11 10.04
N ASN A 5 -5.66 -17.12 9.15
CA ASN A 5 -5.43 -17.31 7.73
C ASN A 5 -5.55 -15.97 6.99
N MET A 6 -4.55 -15.66 6.16
CA MET A 6 -4.57 -14.50 5.27
C MET A 6 -4.59 -15.01 3.82
N PRO A 7 -5.76 -15.09 3.20
CA PRO A 7 -5.84 -15.50 1.80
C PRO A 7 -5.18 -14.45 0.91
N ILE A 8 -4.43 -14.91 -0.07
CA ILE A 8 -3.67 -14.10 -1.02
C ILE A 8 -3.95 -14.58 -2.44
N ASP A 9 -3.97 -13.68 -3.41
CA ASP A 9 -4.07 -14.07 -4.82
C ASP A 9 -2.68 -14.18 -5.49
N TYR A 10 -2.64 -14.79 -6.68
CA TYR A 10 -1.40 -14.95 -7.45
C TYR A 10 -0.76 -13.61 -7.84
N GLY A 11 -1.53 -12.53 -8.00
CA GLY A 11 -1.04 -11.19 -8.30
C GLY A 11 -0.36 -10.51 -7.10
N PHE A 12 -0.59 -11.02 -5.90
CA PHE A 12 -0.11 -10.49 -4.64
C PHE A 12 1.42 -10.32 -4.57
N PHE A 13 2.17 -11.26 -5.14
CA PHE A 13 3.63 -11.23 -5.15
C PHE A 13 4.23 -10.73 -6.47
N ALA A 14 3.48 -10.83 -7.57
CA ALA A 14 3.99 -10.53 -8.90
C ALA A 14 3.85 -9.05 -9.31
N ASN A 15 2.92 -8.32 -8.71
CA ASN A 15 2.60 -6.95 -9.10
C ASN A 15 2.97 -5.96 -8.00
N ALA A 16 3.87 -5.02 -8.32
CA ALA A 16 4.27 -3.92 -7.43
C ALA A 16 3.18 -2.83 -7.34
N THR A 17 1.96 -3.20 -6.96
CA THR A 17 0.92 -2.21 -6.64
C THR A 17 0.97 -1.85 -5.16
N SER A 18 0.54 -0.63 -4.81
CA SER A 18 0.46 -0.20 -3.40
C SER A 18 -0.41 -1.13 -2.55
N LEU A 19 -1.44 -1.74 -3.14
CA LEU A 19 -2.31 -2.71 -2.50
C LEU A 19 -1.57 -3.98 -2.10
N ASN A 20 -0.80 -4.54 -3.03
CA ASN A 20 0.00 -5.74 -2.78
C ASN A 20 1.12 -5.47 -1.77
N LEU A 21 1.72 -4.27 -1.80
CA LEU A 21 2.70 -3.85 -0.82
C LEU A 21 2.10 -3.83 0.60
N ILE A 22 0.92 -3.25 0.79
CA ILE A 22 0.24 -3.18 2.09
C ILE A 22 0.01 -4.57 2.66
N ALA A 23 -0.60 -5.47 1.89
CA ALA A 23 -0.90 -6.81 2.35
C ALA A 23 0.37 -7.62 2.63
N ARG A 24 1.41 -7.48 1.80
CA ARG A 24 2.72 -8.12 2.00
C ARG A 24 3.41 -7.62 3.26
N LYS A 25 3.43 -6.30 3.51
CA LYS A 25 4.02 -5.73 4.74
C LYS A 25 3.24 -6.18 5.99
N MET A 26 1.91 -6.21 5.95
CA MET A 26 1.10 -6.75 7.06
C MET A 26 1.44 -8.22 7.36
N TYR A 27 1.52 -9.05 6.33
CA TYR A 27 1.87 -10.47 6.47
C TYR A 27 3.26 -10.66 7.09
N LEU A 28 4.26 -9.92 6.59
CA LEU A 28 5.63 -9.99 7.08
C LEU A 28 5.75 -9.56 8.54
N GLU A 29 5.13 -8.48 8.93
CA GLU A 29 5.20 -7.97 10.30
C GLU A 29 4.41 -8.85 11.27
N LEU A 30 3.28 -9.42 10.85
CA LEU A 30 2.59 -10.45 11.65
C LEU A 30 3.47 -11.68 11.84
N GLY A 31 4.21 -12.10 10.82
CA GLY A 31 5.19 -13.21 10.93
C GLY A 31 6.28 -12.91 11.95
N LYS A 32 6.85 -11.70 11.95
CA LYS A 32 7.83 -11.26 12.96
C LYS A 32 7.21 -11.25 14.37
N LEU A 33 5.98 -10.75 14.50
CA LEU A 33 5.25 -10.70 15.77
C LEU A 33 4.96 -12.12 16.30
N MET A 34 4.58 -13.06 15.43
CA MET A 34 4.37 -14.47 15.75
C MET A 34 5.61 -15.09 16.40
N ASN A 35 6.78 -14.88 15.80
CA ASN A 35 8.03 -15.39 16.34
C ASN A 35 8.36 -14.87 17.73
N ASN A 36 7.98 -13.63 18.04
CA ASN A 36 8.24 -13.02 19.33
C ASN A 36 7.22 -13.44 20.40
N LYS A 37 5.94 -13.51 20.06
CA LYS A 37 4.86 -13.77 21.05
C LYS A 37 4.54 -15.24 21.25
N LYS A 38 4.75 -16.12 20.27
CA LYS A 38 4.40 -17.56 20.28
C LYS A 38 2.95 -17.86 20.66
N SER A 39 2.05 -16.90 20.53
CA SER A 39 0.65 -16.99 20.95
C SER A 39 -0.34 -17.22 19.80
N PHE A 40 0.15 -17.17 18.57
CA PHE A 40 -0.65 -17.37 17.37
C PHE A 40 0.18 -17.93 16.23
N VAL A 41 -0.50 -18.45 15.21
CA VAL A 41 0.07 -18.93 13.95
C VAL A 41 -0.58 -18.18 12.81
N ILE A 42 0.22 -17.73 11.87
CA ILE A 42 -0.24 -17.13 10.62
C ILE A 42 0.04 -18.08 9.46
N SER A 43 -0.92 -18.20 8.56
CA SER A 43 -0.79 -18.94 7.31
C SER A 43 -1.31 -18.14 6.15
N ALA A 44 -0.93 -18.52 4.94
CA ALA A 44 -1.44 -17.95 3.71
C ALA A 44 -2.06 -19.06 2.84
N THR A 45 -3.19 -18.74 2.18
CA THR A 45 -3.83 -19.63 1.20
C THR A 45 -4.03 -18.88 -0.09
N LEU A 46 -3.74 -19.51 -1.22
CA LEU A 46 -3.98 -18.93 -2.55
C LEU A 46 -5.48 -18.96 -2.87
N LEU A 47 -6.07 -17.79 -3.20
CA LEU A 47 -7.50 -17.64 -3.47
C LEU A 47 -8.00 -18.45 -4.70
N ASN A 48 -7.08 -18.88 -5.57
CA ASN A 48 -7.43 -19.66 -6.79
C ASN A 48 -7.27 -21.17 -6.61
N ASP A 49 -6.98 -21.65 -5.40
CA ASP A 49 -6.83 -23.07 -5.13
C ASP A 49 -8.20 -23.70 -4.81
N SER A 50 -8.57 -24.76 -5.53
CA SER A 50 -9.81 -25.52 -5.28
C SER A 50 -9.88 -26.14 -3.86
N ALA A 51 -8.77 -26.08 -3.12
CA ALA A 51 -8.68 -26.49 -1.72
C ALA A 51 -9.30 -25.48 -0.73
N ILE A 52 -9.79 -24.31 -1.17
CA ILE A 52 -10.38 -23.29 -0.27
C ILE A 52 -11.60 -23.84 0.51
N GLY A 53 -12.30 -24.85 -0.03
CA GLY A 53 -13.39 -25.51 0.69
C GLY A 53 -13.02 -26.11 2.05
N ASP A 54 -11.77 -26.57 2.23
CA ASP A 54 -11.26 -27.15 3.48
C ASP A 54 -10.67 -26.12 4.45
N VAL A 55 -10.37 -24.91 3.98
CA VAL A 55 -9.77 -23.83 4.78
C VAL A 55 -10.65 -23.39 5.93
N ASN A 56 -11.96 -23.48 5.77
CA ASN A 56 -12.94 -23.00 6.77
C ASN A 56 -13.00 -23.83 8.07
N GLN A 57 -12.45 -25.03 8.07
CA GLN A 57 -12.55 -25.91 9.23
C GLN A 57 -11.39 -25.79 10.22
N HIS A 58 -10.28 -25.14 9.83
CA HIS A 58 -9.03 -25.19 10.59
C HIS A 58 -8.51 -23.83 11.11
N TYR A 59 -9.23 -22.72 10.89
CA TYR A 59 -8.79 -21.39 11.34
C TYR A 59 -9.78 -20.70 12.26
N ASP A 60 -9.24 -19.97 13.23
CA ASP A 60 -10.03 -19.22 14.19
C ASP A 60 -10.41 -17.84 13.63
N CYS A 61 -9.63 -17.31 12.70
CA CYS A 61 -9.87 -16.06 12.01
C CYS A 61 -9.42 -16.14 10.54
N LEU A 62 -10.27 -15.69 9.63
CA LEU A 62 -9.96 -15.43 8.24
C LEU A 62 -9.77 -13.92 8.06
N CYS A 63 -8.54 -13.49 7.79
CA CYS A 63 -8.20 -12.09 7.62
C CYS A 63 -7.82 -11.82 6.17
N VAL A 64 -8.67 -11.13 5.41
CA VAL A 64 -8.36 -10.63 4.08
C VAL A 64 -7.74 -9.24 4.25
N PRO A 65 -6.40 -9.09 4.16
CA PRO A 65 -5.70 -7.90 4.64
C PRO A 65 -5.95 -6.66 3.79
N ASN A 66 -6.37 -6.87 2.55
CA ASN A 66 -6.56 -5.78 1.61
C ASN A 66 -7.40 -6.22 0.42
N MET A 67 -8.61 -5.68 0.35
CA MET A 67 -9.42 -5.72 -0.86
C MET A 67 -9.30 -4.37 -1.56
N GLY A 68 -8.73 -4.38 -2.76
CA GLY A 68 -8.68 -3.18 -3.59
C GLY A 68 -10.08 -2.72 -3.96
N GLY A 69 -10.45 -1.54 -3.44
CA GLY A 69 -11.70 -0.89 -3.81
C GLY A 69 -12.95 -1.47 -3.16
N TYR A 70 -14.06 -1.34 -3.86
CA TYR A 70 -15.43 -1.59 -3.40
C TYR A 70 -15.90 -3.05 -3.57
N ARG A 71 -15.07 -3.95 -4.10
CA ARG A 71 -15.48 -5.34 -4.37
C ARG A 71 -15.76 -6.09 -3.07
N PHE A 72 -16.85 -6.85 -3.07
CA PHE A 72 -17.16 -7.71 -1.94
C PHE A 72 -16.25 -8.96 -1.98
N PRO A 73 -15.58 -9.31 -0.85
CA PRO A 73 -14.49 -10.30 -0.86
C PRO A 73 -14.94 -11.75 -1.01
N ILE A 74 -16.24 -12.01 -0.98
CA ILE A 74 -16.75 -13.37 -0.90
C ILE A 74 -17.20 -13.84 -2.27
N ASP A 75 -16.49 -14.80 -2.81
CA ASP A 75 -17.03 -15.88 -3.60
C ASP A 75 -17.77 -16.82 -2.63
N SER A 76 -18.79 -17.52 -3.11
CA SER A 76 -19.66 -18.44 -2.36
C SER A 76 -18.93 -19.55 -1.59
N THR A 77 -17.61 -19.61 -1.67
CA THR A 77 -16.72 -20.60 -1.05
C THR A 77 -16.08 -20.11 0.26
N LEU A 78 -16.09 -18.79 0.58
CA LEU A 78 -15.48 -18.24 1.79
C LEU A 78 -16.53 -18.10 2.90
N HIS A 79 -16.84 -19.18 3.60
CA HIS A 79 -17.72 -19.18 4.76
C HIS A 79 -16.91 -19.24 6.05
N SER A 80 -16.54 -18.10 6.63
CA SER A 80 -15.95 -18.03 7.95
C SER A 80 -16.81 -17.17 8.87
N LYS A 81 -17.13 -17.68 10.07
CA LYS A 81 -17.85 -16.91 11.09
C LYS A 81 -17.04 -15.71 11.62
N ASN A 82 -15.72 -15.72 11.42
CA ASN A 82 -14.76 -14.75 11.92
C ASN A 82 -13.98 -14.10 10.79
N LEU A 83 -14.71 -13.62 9.78
CA LEU A 83 -14.12 -12.94 8.62
C LEU A 83 -13.80 -11.48 8.96
N ILE A 84 -12.53 -11.10 8.79
CA ILE A 84 -12.05 -9.71 8.82
C ILE A 84 -11.64 -9.31 7.41
N VAL A 85 -12.05 -8.13 6.97
CA VAL A 85 -11.77 -7.60 5.63
C VAL A 85 -11.11 -6.24 5.73
N GLY A 86 -9.93 -6.08 5.10
CA GLY A 86 -9.30 -4.77 4.89
C GLY A 86 -9.79 -4.14 3.59
N ILE A 87 -10.24 -2.89 3.64
CA ILE A 87 -10.62 -2.12 2.44
C ILE A 87 -9.67 -0.93 2.30
N VAL A 88 -9.14 -0.75 1.10
CA VAL A 88 -8.25 0.38 0.75
C VAL A 88 -8.82 1.14 -0.42
N GLY A 89 -9.34 2.33 -0.14
CA GLY A 89 -9.88 3.25 -1.13
C GLY A 89 -11.12 2.72 -1.84
N ILE A 90 -12.15 3.53 -1.92
CA ILE A 90 -13.36 3.28 -2.72
C ILE A 90 -13.60 4.45 -3.67
N ASP A 91 -12.52 4.97 -4.26
CA ASP A 91 -12.53 6.16 -5.10
C ASP A 91 -13.51 6.05 -6.28
N GLU A 92 -13.67 4.88 -6.88
CA GLU A 92 -14.64 4.66 -7.95
C GLU A 92 -16.10 4.82 -7.47
N VAL A 93 -16.39 4.48 -6.21
CA VAL A 93 -17.71 4.66 -5.61
C VAL A 93 -17.93 6.11 -5.21
N VAL A 94 -16.92 6.76 -4.62
CA VAL A 94 -17.00 8.13 -4.08
C VAL A 94 -17.02 9.18 -5.20
N LEU A 95 -16.15 9.04 -6.20
CA LEU A 95 -15.95 10.03 -7.27
C LEU A 95 -16.67 9.65 -8.57
N GLY A 96 -17.10 8.42 -8.71
CA GLY A 96 -17.83 7.95 -9.88
C GLY A 96 -17.09 8.25 -11.19
N ARG A 97 -17.75 8.98 -12.09
CA ARG A 97 -17.22 9.33 -13.42
C ARG A 97 -15.82 9.98 -13.38
N GLU A 98 -15.50 10.72 -12.33
CA GLU A 98 -14.30 11.58 -12.28
C GLU A 98 -12.98 10.80 -12.29
N VAL A 99 -12.98 9.52 -11.88
CA VAL A 99 -11.79 8.66 -11.89
C VAL A 99 -11.61 7.87 -13.18
N TYR A 100 -12.55 7.95 -14.11
CA TYR A 100 -12.49 7.23 -15.38
C TYR A 100 -11.99 8.12 -16.52
N LYS A 101 -11.20 7.56 -17.42
CA LYS A 101 -10.62 8.28 -18.56
C LYS A 101 -11.69 8.73 -19.56
N THR A 102 -12.66 7.86 -19.83
CA THR A 102 -13.71 8.10 -20.81
C THR A 102 -15.11 7.89 -20.22
N GLU A 103 -16.13 8.49 -20.85
CA GLU A 103 -17.52 8.24 -20.53
C GLU A 103 -17.90 6.76 -20.71
N ASN A 104 -17.35 6.14 -21.76
CA ASN A 104 -17.59 4.73 -22.04
C ASN A 104 -17.06 3.82 -20.94
N ASP A 105 -15.87 4.10 -20.41
CA ASP A 105 -15.30 3.34 -19.28
C ASP A 105 -16.21 3.45 -18.04
N TRP A 106 -16.71 4.65 -17.77
CA TRP A 106 -17.67 4.86 -16.67
C TRP A 106 -18.95 4.07 -16.86
N MET A 107 -19.58 4.16 -18.05
CA MET A 107 -20.83 3.46 -18.32
C MET A 107 -20.70 1.94 -18.22
N GLN A 108 -19.55 1.38 -18.55
CA GLN A 108 -19.28 -0.05 -18.41
C GLN A 108 -19.08 -0.46 -16.93
N ASN A 109 -18.43 0.37 -16.12
CA ASN A 109 -18.11 0.04 -14.73
C ASN A 109 -19.24 0.35 -13.74
N LYS A 110 -20.07 1.37 -14.02
CA LYS A 110 -21.17 1.79 -13.13
C LYS A 110 -22.08 0.64 -12.68
N PRO A 111 -22.57 -0.25 -13.57
CA PRO A 111 -23.42 -1.38 -13.15
C PRO A 111 -22.67 -2.39 -12.25
N ILE A 112 -21.36 -2.54 -12.45
CA ILE A 112 -20.51 -3.40 -11.63
C ILE A 112 -20.41 -2.82 -10.21
N ILE A 113 -20.16 -1.51 -10.09
CA ILE A 113 -20.12 -0.79 -8.83
C ILE A 113 -21.45 -0.96 -8.07
N GLU A 114 -22.57 -0.69 -8.72
CA GLU A 114 -23.90 -0.82 -8.13
C GLU A 114 -24.19 -2.24 -7.62
N LYS A 115 -23.80 -3.25 -8.40
CA LYS A 115 -23.91 -4.65 -8.00
C LYS A 115 -23.06 -4.98 -6.77
N GLU A 116 -21.82 -4.51 -6.70
CA GLU A 116 -20.94 -4.76 -5.56
C GLU A 116 -21.42 -4.02 -4.29
N ILE A 117 -21.94 -2.79 -4.42
CA ILE A 117 -22.58 -2.08 -3.30
C ILE A 117 -23.78 -2.89 -2.76
N THR A 118 -24.58 -3.48 -3.66
CA THR A 118 -25.70 -4.33 -3.28
C THR A 118 -25.23 -5.57 -2.53
N LYS A 119 -24.17 -6.23 -3.01
CA LYS A 119 -23.57 -7.38 -2.32
C LYS A 119 -23.11 -7.03 -0.89
N TRP A 120 -22.48 -5.87 -0.69
CA TRP A 120 -22.09 -5.42 0.64
C TRP A 120 -23.30 -5.31 1.57
N LYS A 121 -24.39 -4.68 1.10
CA LYS A 121 -25.62 -4.52 1.90
C LYS A 121 -26.27 -5.85 2.26
N GLU A 122 -26.30 -6.81 1.33
CA GLU A 122 -26.95 -8.10 1.51
C GLU A 122 -26.14 -9.07 2.38
N ASN A 123 -24.80 -8.93 2.41
CA ASN A 123 -23.91 -9.92 3.00
C ASN A 123 -23.03 -9.38 4.14
N ILE A 124 -23.28 -8.15 4.62
CA ILE A 124 -22.44 -7.53 5.66
C ILE A 124 -22.44 -8.36 6.97
N ASP A 125 -23.47 -9.14 7.23
CA ASP A 125 -23.54 -10.00 8.41
C ASP A 125 -22.53 -11.16 8.38
N MET A 126 -22.05 -11.53 7.20
CA MET A 126 -20.98 -12.53 7.03
C MET A 126 -19.61 -11.98 7.44
N VAL A 127 -19.44 -10.65 7.45
CA VAL A 127 -18.21 -9.98 7.84
C VAL A 127 -18.29 -9.58 9.31
N LYS A 128 -17.34 -10.05 10.11
CA LYS A 128 -17.28 -9.70 11.53
C LYS A 128 -16.80 -8.27 11.71
N PHE A 129 -15.65 -7.93 11.10
CA PHE A 129 -15.10 -6.58 11.07
C PHE A 129 -14.56 -6.21 9.69
N VAL A 130 -14.65 -4.93 9.39
CA VAL A 130 -13.94 -4.29 8.28
C VAL A 130 -12.88 -3.38 8.86
N HIS A 131 -11.62 -3.48 8.42
CA HIS A 131 -10.61 -2.51 8.80
C HIS A 131 -10.27 -1.57 7.65
N VAL A 132 -10.03 -0.33 8.01
CA VAL A 132 -9.62 0.77 7.13
C VAL A 132 -8.41 1.47 7.73
N SER A 133 -7.75 2.31 6.97
CA SER A 133 -6.50 2.92 7.42
C SER A 133 -6.67 4.27 8.13
N ASN A 134 -7.84 4.92 8.02
CA ASN A 134 -8.08 6.26 8.57
C ASN A 134 -9.57 6.56 8.74
N VAL A 135 -9.87 7.69 9.41
CA VAL A 135 -11.26 8.13 9.69
C VAL A 135 -12.00 8.49 8.40
N SER A 136 -11.32 9.09 7.43
CA SER A 136 -11.95 9.45 6.16
C SER A 136 -12.47 8.22 5.42
N GLU A 137 -11.68 7.13 5.33
CA GLU A 137 -12.14 5.87 4.75
C GLU A 137 -13.31 5.28 5.53
N LYS A 138 -13.25 5.28 6.88
CA LYS A 138 -14.36 4.83 7.71
C LYS A 138 -15.66 5.56 7.34
N ASN A 139 -15.63 6.88 7.26
CA ASN A 139 -16.80 7.69 6.92
C ASN A 139 -17.33 7.35 5.50
N GLN A 140 -16.44 7.14 4.54
CA GLN A 140 -16.82 6.73 3.19
C GLN A 140 -17.51 5.35 3.18
N LEU A 141 -17.02 4.38 3.95
CA LEU A 141 -17.67 3.05 4.03
C LEU A 141 -19.07 3.14 4.63
N VAL A 142 -19.25 3.94 5.68
CA VAL A 142 -20.57 4.17 6.28
C VAL A 142 -21.49 4.87 5.29
N GLU A 143 -21.01 5.91 4.61
CA GLU A 143 -21.83 6.72 3.71
C GLU A 143 -22.20 5.98 2.42
N TYR A 144 -21.24 5.34 1.76
CA TYR A 144 -21.44 4.79 0.41
C TYR A 144 -21.76 3.30 0.40
N LEU A 145 -21.08 2.49 1.22
CA LEU A 145 -21.33 1.05 1.28
C LEU A 145 -22.35 0.67 2.35
N LYS A 146 -22.77 1.62 3.20
CA LYS A 146 -23.71 1.40 4.31
C LYS A 146 -23.24 0.35 5.32
N ILE A 147 -21.92 0.22 5.49
CA ILE A 147 -21.35 -0.67 6.49
C ILE A 147 -21.61 -0.06 7.88
N PRO A 148 -22.17 -0.84 8.83
CA PRO A 148 -22.41 -0.36 10.20
C PRO A 148 -21.12 0.12 10.86
N GLU A 149 -21.14 1.28 11.50
CA GLU A 149 -19.95 1.91 12.10
C GLU A 149 -19.26 1.04 13.13
N GLU A 150 -20.04 0.28 13.91
CA GLU A 150 -19.55 -0.64 14.93
C GLU A 150 -18.76 -1.84 14.36
N LYS A 151 -18.94 -2.16 13.09
CA LYS A 151 -18.16 -3.17 12.38
C LYS A 151 -16.83 -2.63 11.83
N ILE A 152 -16.59 -1.33 11.87
CA ILE A 152 -15.40 -0.74 11.26
C ILE A 152 -14.32 -0.51 12.33
N ARG A 153 -13.09 -0.93 12.02
CA ARG A 153 -11.90 -0.68 12.84
C ARG A 153 -10.87 0.12 12.03
N ILE A 154 -10.26 1.10 12.67
CA ILE A 154 -9.21 1.91 12.04
C ILE A 154 -7.86 1.32 12.44
N ILE A 155 -7.11 0.86 11.44
CA ILE A 155 -5.75 0.31 11.58
C ILE A 155 -4.86 1.04 10.58
N PRO A 156 -4.16 2.11 10.99
CA PRO A 156 -3.31 2.89 10.09
C PRO A 156 -2.18 2.05 9.51
N TYR A 157 -1.83 2.32 8.25
CA TYR A 157 -0.66 1.70 7.61
C TYR A 157 0.63 2.35 8.10
N GLY A 158 1.73 1.66 7.86
CA GLY A 158 3.05 2.09 8.25
C GLY A 158 3.91 2.57 7.08
N VAL A 159 5.10 3.04 7.42
CA VAL A 159 6.22 3.26 6.50
C VAL A 159 7.42 2.47 6.98
N ASP A 160 8.27 2.07 6.04
CA ASP A 160 9.54 1.39 6.32
C ASP A 160 10.61 2.44 6.62
N HIS A 161 10.86 2.70 7.91
CA HIS A 161 11.85 3.69 8.36
C HIS A 161 13.31 3.27 8.16
N ASP A 162 13.57 2.00 7.84
CA ASP A 162 14.91 1.56 7.45
C ASP A 162 15.22 1.94 6.00
N LEU A 163 14.21 1.89 5.14
CA LEU A 163 14.30 2.26 3.73
C LEU A 163 14.10 3.78 3.56
N PHE A 164 12.98 4.33 4.04
CA PHE A 164 12.63 5.75 3.92
C PHE A 164 13.10 6.51 5.14
N LYS A 165 14.22 7.21 5.00
CA LYS A 165 14.85 8.03 6.05
C LYS A 165 15.59 9.22 5.43
N PRO A 166 15.88 10.27 6.21
CA PRO A 166 16.66 11.39 5.69
C PRO A 166 18.04 10.94 5.19
N THR A 167 18.50 11.54 4.10
CA THR A 167 19.89 11.38 3.67
C THR A 167 20.83 12.27 4.47
N LEU A 168 22.07 11.81 4.65
CA LEU A 168 23.13 12.59 5.32
C LEU A 168 23.65 13.73 4.44
N ASP A 169 23.64 13.54 3.12
CA ASP A 169 24.10 14.54 2.15
C ASP A 169 23.11 14.62 0.98
N LYS A 170 22.19 15.58 1.07
CA LYS A 170 21.18 15.83 0.05
C LYS A 170 21.78 16.27 -1.28
N ILE A 171 22.88 17.01 -1.24
CA ILE A 171 23.51 17.56 -2.46
C ILE A 171 24.16 16.43 -3.24
N ASP A 172 24.96 15.60 -2.58
CA ASP A 172 25.61 14.45 -3.22
C ASP A 172 24.57 13.42 -3.71
N THR A 173 23.55 13.13 -2.91
CA THR A 173 22.44 12.25 -3.31
C THR A 173 21.74 12.79 -4.56
N ARG A 174 21.44 14.11 -4.60
CA ARG A 174 20.84 14.77 -5.78
C ARG A 174 21.70 14.63 -7.02
N LYS A 175 22.98 14.91 -6.88
CA LYS A 175 23.92 14.81 -7.99
C LYS A 175 23.97 13.40 -8.57
N LYS A 176 24.10 12.38 -7.72
CA LYS A 176 24.20 10.98 -8.13
C LYS A 176 22.92 10.49 -8.81
N ILE A 177 21.77 10.75 -8.20
CA ILE A 177 20.51 10.25 -8.75
C ILE A 177 20.13 10.94 -10.05
N LEU A 178 20.32 12.26 -10.16
CA LEU A 178 20.04 12.97 -11.40
C LEU A 178 21.00 12.56 -12.53
N GLN A 179 22.27 12.29 -12.21
CA GLN A 179 23.23 11.76 -13.18
C GLN A 179 22.80 10.40 -13.73
N LYS A 180 22.29 9.52 -12.89
CA LYS A 180 21.75 8.20 -13.29
C LYS A 180 20.63 8.35 -14.34
N PHE A 181 19.78 9.34 -14.20
CA PHE A 181 18.69 9.63 -15.13
C PHE A 181 19.06 10.60 -16.26
N LEU A 182 20.33 10.94 -16.40
CA LEU A 182 20.84 11.88 -17.42
C LEU A 182 20.21 13.27 -17.35
N ILE A 183 19.86 13.71 -16.14
CA ILE A 183 19.27 15.02 -15.86
C ILE A 183 20.35 15.93 -15.28
N LYS A 184 20.47 17.16 -15.84
CA LYS A 184 21.38 18.16 -15.29
C LYS A 184 21.02 18.49 -13.86
N GLU A 185 22.02 18.56 -12.98
CA GLU A 185 21.85 18.92 -11.56
C GLU A 185 21.09 20.23 -11.40
N THR A 186 19.99 20.17 -10.66
CA THR A 186 19.07 21.27 -10.41
C THR A 186 18.14 20.91 -9.25
N PRO A 187 17.55 21.88 -8.53
CA PRO A 187 16.46 21.62 -7.62
C PRO A 187 15.25 21.01 -8.36
N TYR A 188 14.50 20.13 -7.71
CA TYR A 188 13.34 19.51 -8.32
C TYR A 188 12.25 19.15 -7.33
N PHE A 189 11.03 19.08 -7.85
CA PHE A 189 9.88 18.48 -7.21
C PHE A 189 9.65 17.08 -7.75
N LEU A 190 9.15 16.19 -6.92
CA LEU A 190 8.81 14.83 -7.31
C LEU A 190 7.30 14.65 -7.32
N HIS A 191 6.78 13.90 -8.29
CA HIS A 191 5.42 13.38 -8.32
C HIS A 191 5.47 11.88 -8.57
N ILE A 192 4.70 11.12 -7.81
CA ILE A 192 4.60 9.67 -7.95
C ILE A 192 3.21 9.36 -8.51
N SER A 193 3.18 8.86 -9.75
CA SER A 193 1.96 8.56 -10.49
C SER A 193 1.90 7.08 -10.83
N GLU A 194 0.81 6.45 -10.46
CA GLU A 194 0.43 5.15 -10.99
C GLU A 194 -0.39 5.30 -12.27
N SER A 195 -0.84 4.18 -12.85
CA SER A 195 -1.61 4.15 -14.10
C SER A 195 -2.90 4.98 -14.09
N ASN A 196 -3.46 5.29 -12.92
CA ASN A 196 -4.65 6.13 -12.80
C ASN A 196 -4.29 7.63 -12.67
N TRP A 197 -3.86 8.22 -13.79
CA TRP A 197 -3.49 9.63 -13.85
C TRP A 197 -4.66 10.59 -13.56
N ALA A 198 -5.91 10.17 -13.80
CA ALA A 198 -7.09 10.99 -13.52
C ALA A 198 -7.23 11.21 -12.00
N ARG A 199 -7.22 10.14 -11.21
CA ARG A 199 -7.25 10.20 -9.75
C ARG A 199 -6.02 10.92 -9.18
N LYS A 200 -4.84 10.67 -9.73
CA LYS A 200 -3.57 11.33 -9.35
C LYS A 200 -3.47 12.79 -9.83
N ASN A 201 -4.44 13.25 -10.62
CA ASN A 201 -4.60 14.65 -11.05
C ASN A 201 -3.41 15.21 -11.84
N VAL A 202 -2.74 14.35 -12.61
CA VAL A 202 -1.48 14.69 -13.28
C VAL A 202 -1.66 15.84 -14.28
N LEU A 203 -2.79 15.93 -14.98
CA LEU A 203 -3.05 17.01 -15.94
C LEU A 203 -3.08 18.39 -15.27
N ARG A 204 -3.79 18.54 -14.14
CA ARG A 204 -3.82 19.80 -13.39
C ARG A 204 -2.46 20.14 -12.79
N LEU A 205 -1.74 19.12 -12.28
CA LEU A 205 -0.36 19.32 -11.82
C LEU A 205 0.54 19.88 -12.92
N LEU A 206 0.48 19.30 -14.13
CA LEU A 206 1.26 19.79 -15.27
C LEU A 206 0.92 21.23 -15.65
N GLU A 207 -0.36 21.59 -15.63
CA GLU A 207 -0.82 22.97 -15.91
C GLU A 207 -0.37 23.94 -14.80
N ALA A 208 -0.51 23.57 -13.53
CA ALA A 208 -0.04 24.36 -12.40
C ALA A 208 1.48 24.55 -12.43
N PHE A 209 2.24 23.50 -12.74
CA PHE A 209 3.69 23.58 -12.85
C PHE A 209 4.12 24.47 -14.03
N LYS A 210 3.48 24.32 -15.21
CA LYS A 210 3.70 25.21 -16.35
C LYS A 210 3.48 26.67 -15.97
N LYS A 211 2.41 26.96 -15.23
CA LYS A 211 2.12 28.30 -14.73
C LYS A 211 3.19 28.77 -13.74
N ALA A 212 3.62 27.92 -12.80
CA ALA A 212 4.68 28.24 -11.86
C ALA A 212 6.02 28.53 -12.56
N LYS A 213 6.35 27.80 -13.63
CA LYS A 213 7.55 28.06 -14.46
C LYS A 213 7.55 29.44 -15.08
N SER A 214 6.41 30.01 -15.49
CA SER A 214 6.33 31.36 -16.02
C SER A 214 6.68 32.44 -14.99
N PHE A 215 6.68 32.13 -13.68
CA PHE A 215 7.19 32.99 -12.62
C PHE A 215 8.68 32.78 -12.28
N GLY A 216 9.41 32.03 -13.12
CA GLY A 216 10.85 31.90 -13.06
C GLY A 216 11.40 30.97 -11.98
N ILE A 217 10.64 30.00 -11.48
CA ILE A 217 11.17 29.01 -10.53
C ILE A 217 12.25 28.15 -11.19
N PRO A 218 13.36 27.82 -10.48
CA PRO A 218 14.45 27.04 -11.05
C PRO A 218 14.15 25.54 -11.13
N HIS A 219 13.17 25.07 -10.37
CA HIS A 219 12.89 23.66 -10.16
C HIS A 219 12.42 22.95 -11.45
N LYS A 220 12.80 21.67 -11.55
CA LYS A 220 12.20 20.70 -12.46
C LYS A 220 11.07 19.95 -11.78
N LEU A 221 10.21 19.31 -12.56
CA LEU A 221 9.23 18.34 -12.09
C LEU A 221 9.62 16.96 -12.63
N LEU A 222 9.93 16.05 -11.72
CA LEU A 222 10.20 14.65 -12.04
C LEU A 222 8.94 13.83 -11.73
N ILE A 223 8.50 13.03 -12.70
CA ILE A 223 7.31 12.18 -12.56
C ILE A 223 7.74 10.72 -12.67
N VAL A 224 7.55 9.98 -11.59
CA VAL A 224 7.83 8.55 -11.48
C VAL A 224 6.53 7.76 -11.66
N GLY A 225 6.61 6.60 -12.30
CA GLY A 225 5.53 5.67 -12.50
C GLY A 225 5.06 5.57 -13.95
N LYS A 226 4.15 4.64 -14.19
CA LYS A 226 3.61 4.36 -15.52
C LYS A 226 2.51 5.37 -15.87
N ASN A 227 2.70 6.11 -16.93
CA ASN A 227 1.70 7.03 -17.47
C ASN A 227 1.35 6.65 -18.91
N ASP A 228 0.17 7.08 -19.37
CA ASP A 228 -0.25 6.84 -20.74
C ASP A 228 0.29 7.91 -21.72
N ASP A 229 0.08 7.67 -23.02
CA ASP A 229 0.56 8.52 -24.08
C ASP A 229 0.07 9.97 -24.01
N LEU A 230 -1.14 10.20 -23.48
CA LEU A 230 -1.70 11.54 -23.34
C LEU A 230 -0.87 12.36 -22.34
N ILE A 231 -0.59 11.78 -21.17
CA ILE A 231 0.23 12.43 -20.13
C ILE A 231 1.65 12.65 -20.66
N PHE A 232 2.22 11.63 -21.31
CA PHE A 232 3.57 11.73 -21.86
C PHE A 232 3.70 12.85 -22.91
N LYS A 233 2.74 12.97 -23.85
CA LYS A 233 2.70 14.06 -24.84
C LYS A 233 2.56 15.43 -24.17
N LYS A 234 1.67 15.55 -23.18
CA LYS A 234 1.47 16.81 -22.44
C LYS A 234 2.73 17.21 -21.67
N ALA A 235 3.33 16.26 -20.93
CA ALA A 235 4.58 16.50 -20.18
C ALA A 235 5.72 16.98 -21.09
N LYS A 236 5.94 16.35 -22.24
CA LYS A 236 6.94 16.77 -23.22
C LYS A 236 6.76 18.19 -23.74
N SER A 237 5.56 18.74 -23.73
CA SER A 237 5.30 20.11 -24.19
C SER A 237 5.62 21.17 -23.14
N ILE A 238 6.01 20.77 -21.91
CA ILE A 238 6.27 21.69 -20.80
C ILE A 238 7.77 21.62 -20.47
N PRO A 239 8.49 22.75 -20.50
CA PRO A 239 9.90 22.79 -20.12
C PRO A 239 10.13 22.26 -18.70
N ASP A 240 11.26 21.59 -18.50
CA ASP A 240 11.70 21.08 -17.20
C ASP A 240 10.78 20.02 -16.54
N VAL A 241 9.91 19.37 -17.32
CA VAL A 241 9.18 18.18 -16.90
C VAL A 241 9.87 16.93 -17.45
N HIS A 242 10.19 15.98 -16.55
CA HIS A 242 10.85 14.72 -16.90
C HIS A 242 10.01 13.53 -16.42
N MET A 243 9.66 12.66 -17.37
CA MET A 243 8.95 11.40 -17.12
C MET A 243 9.99 10.29 -16.95
N LEU A 244 10.14 9.75 -15.75
CA LEU A 244 11.18 8.75 -15.44
C LEU A 244 10.70 7.31 -15.68
N GLY A 245 9.38 7.10 -15.83
CA GLY A 245 8.84 5.76 -15.92
C GLY A 245 8.89 5.05 -14.56
N TYR A 246 8.87 3.72 -14.60
CA TYR A 246 9.03 2.90 -13.40
C TYR A 246 10.50 2.95 -12.94
N VAL A 247 10.71 3.11 -11.65
CA VAL A 247 12.03 3.10 -11.00
C VAL A 247 12.05 2.04 -9.89
N SER A 248 13.23 1.59 -9.51
CA SER A 248 13.40 0.68 -8.36
C SER A 248 13.07 1.39 -7.04
N ASP A 249 12.75 0.63 -5.99
CA ASP A 249 12.48 1.18 -4.65
C ASP A 249 13.69 1.97 -4.11
N ASP A 250 14.90 1.50 -4.39
CA ASP A 250 16.14 2.21 -4.04
C ASP A 250 16.26 3.55 -4.77
N ASP A 251 16.00 3.58 -6.06
CA ASP A 251 15.98 4.83 -6.85
C ASP A 251 14.88 5.78 -6.39
N LEU A 252 13.70 5.26 -6.10
CA LEU A 252 12.58 6.05 -5.57
C LEU A 252 12.95 6.71 -4.24
N THR A 253 13.59 5.94 -3.35
CA THR A 253 14.07 6.46 -2.07
C THR A 253 15.06 7.60 -2.27
N HIS A 254 16.06 7.42 -3.14
CA HIS A 254 17.03 8.48 -3.43
C HIS A 254 16.40 9.69 -4.13
N LEU A 255 15.42 9.48 -5.03
CA LEU A 255 14.65 10.57 -5.64
C LEU A 255 13.83 11.34 -4.61
N LEU A 256 13.22 10.67 -3.64
CA LEU A 256 12.53 11.33 -2.53
C LEU A 256 13.51 12.14 -1.67
N GLN A 257 14.56 11.49 -1.16
CA GLN A 257 15.57 12.10 -0.28
C GLN A 257 16.21 13.37 -0.85
N ALA A 258 16.36 13.42 -2.17
CA ALA A 258 17.02 14.53 -2.87
C ALA A 258 16.05 15.59 -3.41
N SER A 259 14.74 15.37 -3.35
CA SER A 259 13.72 16.32 -3.83
C SER A 259 13.56 17.51 -2.86
N ASP A 260 12.99 18.61 -3.34
CA ASP A 260 12.67 19.77 -2.51
C ASP A 260 11.23 19.73 -1.98
N ALA A 261 10.36 18.97 -2.64
CA ALA A 261 9.05 18.58 -2.14
C ALA A 261 8.48 17.41 -2.97
N LEU A 262 7.61 16.62 -2.36
CA LEU A 262 6.66 15.76 -3.07
C LEU A 262 5.40 16.58 -3.38
N ILE A 263 4.93 16.56 -4.63
CA ILE A 263 3.69 17.21 -5.03
C ILE A 263 2.67 16.13 -5.44
N ASN A 264 1.67 15.93 -4.62
CA ASN A 264 0.66 14.88 -4.80
C ASN A 264 -0.78 15.46 -4.68
N PRO A 265 -1.25 16.27 -5.66
CA PRO A 265 -2.54 16.94 -5.59
C PRO A 265 -3.67 16.03 -6.08
N SER A 266 -3.67 14.78 -5.66
CA SER A 266 -4.66 13.76 -6.05
C SER A 266 -6.08 14.23 -5.72
N ILE A 267 -7.07 13.83 -6.54
CA ILE A 267 -8.48 14.12 -6.24
C ILE A 267 -9.01 13.22 -5.12
N HIS A 268 -8.41 12.06 -4.96
CA HIS A 268 -8.72 11.12 -3.88
C HIS A 268 -7.49 10.29 -3.52
N GLU A 269 -7.28 10.07 -2.23
CA GLU A 269 -6.34 9.09 -1.69
C GLU A 269 -7.02 8.28 -0.58
N GLY A 270 -6.84 6.98 -0.60
CA GLY A 270 -7.27 6.12 0.48
C GLY A 270 -6.41 6.32 1.73
N PHE A 271 -5.08 6.30 1.58
CA PHE A 271 -4.13 6.58 2.66
C PHE A 271 -3.03 7.56 2.24
N GLY A 272 -2.32 7.25 1.17
CA GLY A 272 -1.25 8.11 0.65
C GLY A 272 0.15 7.69 1.11
N LEU A 273 0.51 6.42 0.94
CA LEU A 273 1.85 5.92 1.24
C LEU A 273 2.97 6.80 0.69
N PRO A 274 2.94 7.31 -0.57
CA PRO A 274 4.01 8.18 -1.07
C PRO A 274 4.20 9.46 -0.26
N MET A 275 3.14 10.02 0.33
CA MET A 275 3.25 11.20 1.20
C MET A 275 3.94 10.83 2.51
N LEU A 276 3.59 9.71 3.09
CA LEU A 276 4.19 9.20 4.32
C LEU A 276 5.68 8.84 4.11
N GLU A 277 6.03 8.26 2.97
CA GLU A 277 7.39 7.95 2.55
C GLU A 277 8.24 9.23 2.38
N ALA A 278 7.67 10.27 1.75
CA ALA A 278 8.32 11.58 1.64
C ALA A 278 8.58 12.20 3.02
N MET A 279 7.58 12.17 3.90
CA MET A 279 7.70 12.68 5.28
C MET A 279 8.77 11.92 6.07
N ALA A 280 8.86 10.60 5.92
CA ALA A 280 9.89 9.77 6.53
C ALA A 280 11.30 10.11 6.01
N CYS A 281 11.42 10.56 4.76
CA CYS A 281 12.65 11.10 4.18
C CYS A 281 12.94 12.57 4.56
N ALA A 282 12.16 13.19 5.45
CA ALA A 282 12.21 14.63 5.78
C ALA A 282 12.00 15.52 4.55
N ILE A 283 11.04 15.17 3.68
CA ILE A 283 10.69 15.94 2.50
C ILE A 283 9.27 16.50 2.67
N PRO A 284 9.09 17.83 2.52
CA PRO A 284 7.78 18.44 2.63
C PRO A 284 6.83 17.97 1.53
N VAL A 285 5.54 17.97 1.83
CA VAL A 285 4.49 17.48 0.93
C VAL A 285 3.54 18.61 0.54
N ILE A 286 3.19 18.71 -0.75
CA ILE A 286 2.01 19.44 -1.22
C ILE A 286 0.96 18.41 -1.62
N THR A 287 -0.22 18.45 -1.00
CA THR A 287 -1.27 17.46 -1.24
C THR A 287 -2.68 18.07 -1.15
N CYS A 288 -3.70 17.28 -1.46
CA CYS A 288 -5.08 17.76 -1.41
C CYS A 288 -5.58 17.97 0.03
N ASN A 289 -6.54 18.87 0.17
CA ASN A 289 -7.19 19.21 1.45
C ASN A 289 -8.44 18.36 1.73
N VAL A 290 -8.64 17.27 0.98
CA VAL A 290 -9.82 16.39 1.08
C VAL A 290 -9.41 14.95 1.33
N PHE A 291 -10.32 14.17 1.91
CA PHE A 291 -10.16 12.74 2.22
C PHE A 291 -9.03 12.47 3.24
N SER A 292 -8.19 11.45 3.01
CA SER A 292 -7.18 11.01 3.97
C SER A 292 -5.95 11.93 4.12
N PRO A 293 -5.46 12.67 3.10
CA PRO A 293 -4.22 13.44 3.23
C PRO A 293 -4.15 14.41 4.40
N PRO A 294 -5.21 15.18 4.75
CA PRO A 294 -5.17 16.04 5.94
C PRO A 294 -4.91 15.27 7.24
N GLU A 295 -5.51 14.07 7.36
CA GLU A 295 -5.34 13.21 8.53
C GLU A 295 -3.94 12.59 8.58
N ILE A 296 -3.37 12.20 7.44
CA ILE A 296 -2.07 11.53 7.39
C ILE A 296 -0.91 12.54 7.49
N VAL A 297 -0.98 13.61 6.70
CA VAL A 297 0.13 14.59 6.57
C VAL A 297 0.17 15.58 7.74
N GLY A 298 -1.00 16.06 8.21
CA GLY A 298 -1.06 17.04 9.30
C GLY A 298 -0.18 18.26 9.01
N ASP A 299 0.62 18.68 9.99
CA ASP A 299 1.49 19.86 9.89
C ASP A 299 2.74 19.65 9.00
N GLY A 300 2.93 18.46 8.42
CA GLY A 300 4.08 18.12 7.55
C GLY A 300 3.93 18.53 6.09
N GLY A 301 2.85 19.24 5.71
CA GLY A 301 2.62 19.62 4.32
C GLY A 301 1.77 20.84 4.11
N LEU A 302 1.70 21.26 2.85
CA LEU A 302 0.79 22.29 2.35
C LEU A 302 -0.41 21.64 1.68
N PHE A 303 -1.59 22.17 1.94
CA PHE A 303 -2.83 21.66 1.39
C PHE A 303 -3.37 22.54 0.26
N VAL A 304 -3.93 21.90 -0.77
CA VAL A 304 -4.51 22.55 -1.94
C VAL A 304 -5.92 22.00 -2.21
N ASP A 305 -6.77 22.83 -2.80
CA ASP A 305 -7.93 22.32 -3.53
C ASP A 305 -7.45 21.62 -4.80
N PRO A 306 -7.60 20.28 -4.92
CA PRO A 306 -7.08 19.55 -6.06
C PRO A 306 -7.76 19.91 -7.38
N ARG A 307 -8.92 20.58 -7.35
CA ARG A 307 -9.64 21.04 -8.54
C ARG A 307 -9.27 22.47 -8.95
N ASN A 308 -8.48 23.16 -8.13
CA ASN A 308 -8.03 24.52 -8.39
C ASN A 308 -6.56 24.57 -8.82
N THR A 309 -6.31 24.71 -10.12
CA THR A 309 -4.96 24.80 -10.70
C THR A 309 -4.15 26.00 -10.15
N ASP A 310 -4.82 27.09 -9.81
CA ASP A 310 -4.16 28.29 -9.30
C ASP A 310 -3.71 28.10 -7.86
N ASP A 311 -4.49 27.40 -7.06
CA ASP A 311 -4.10 27.04 -5.70
C ASP A 311 -2.90 26.10 -5.69
N ILE A 312 -2.90 25.05 -6.54
CA ILE A 312 -1.74 24.18 -6.72
C ILE A 312 -0.51 24.99 -7.14
N CYS A 313 -0.65 25.88 -8.14
CA CYS A 313 0.44 26.76 -8.58
C CYS A 313 0.95 27.66 -7.45
N SER A 314 0.06 28.26 -6.66
CA SER A 314 0.41 29.11 -5.51
C SER A 314 1.30 28.37 -4.51
N LYS A 315 0.94 27.13 -4.16
CA LYS A 315 1.72 26.32 -3.22
C LYS A 315 3.06 25.85 -3.80
N ILE A 316 3.11 25.58 -5.10
CA ILE A 316 4.39 25.34 -5.79
C ILE A 316 5.31 26.57 -5.71
N LEU A 317 4.79 27.76 -5.94
CA LEU A 317 5.56 29.00 -5.82
C LEU A 317 6.03 29.28 -4.40
N GLU A 318 5.16 29.05 -3.42
CA GLU A 318 5.45 29.24 -2.01
C GLU A 318 6.60 28.33 -1.55
N ILE A 319 6.50 27.02 -1.82
CA ILE A 319 7.52 26.05 -1.43
C ILE A 319 8.83 26.23 -2.21
N SER A 320 8.75 26.69 -3.46
CA SER A 320 9.93 26.97 -4.29
C SER A 320 10.81 28.07 -3.74
N LYS A 321 10.22 29.13 -3.19
CA LYS A 321 10.90 30.37 -2.80
C LYS A 321 11.27 30.42 -1.32
N ASN A 322 10.69 29.60 -0.48
CA ASN A 322 10.82 29.67 0.96
C ASN A 322 11.52 28.42 1.53
N GLU A 323 12.83 28.53 1.74
CA GLU A 323 13.64 27.45 2.30
C GLU A 323 13.30 27.16 3.77
N ASN A 324 13.04 28.21 4.57
CA ASN A 324 12.65 28.02 5.96
C ASN A 324 11.35 27.23 6.06
N LEU A 325 10.36 27.55 5.23
CA LEU A 325 9.11 26.80 5.17
C LEU A 325 9.36 25.32 4.80
N ARG A 326 10.24 25.05 3.83
CA ARG A 326 10.60 23.67 3.49
C ARG A 326 11.20 22.93 4.68
N ASN A 327 12.09 23.57 5.43
CA ASN A 327 12.74 22.99 6.59
C ASN A 327 11.74 22.73 7.74
N ASP A 328 10.85 23.68 8.01
CA ASP A 328 9.82 23.55 9.04
C ASP A 328 8.84 22.40 8.73
N LEU A 329 8.35 22.35 7.49
CA LEU A 329 7.46 21.28 7.04
C LEU A 329 8.16 19.92 7.04
N ALA A 330 9.42 19.85 6.62
CA ALA A 330 10.22 18.63 6.64
C ALA A 330 10.40 18.09 8.08
N ALA A 331 10.70 18.97 9.04
CA ALA A 331 10.85 18.58 10.44
C ALA A 331 9.51 18.09 11.03
N ALA A 332 8.41 18.82 10.78
CA ALA A 332 7.08 18.43 11.22
C ALA A 332 6.64 17.09 10.59
N GLY A 333 6.84 16.92 9.28
CA GLY A 333 6.53 15.70 8.56
C GLY A 333 7.31 14.50 9.08
N LEU A 334 8.63 14.64 9.27
CA LEU A 334 9.47 13.56 9.82
C LEU A 334 8.98 13.14 11.21
N LYS A 335 8.72 14.11 12.10
CA LYS A 335 8.18 13.84 13.45
C LYS A 335 6.86 13.09 13.37
N ARG A 336 5.97 13.50 12.46
CA ARG A 336 4.66 12.86 12.29
C ARG A 336 4.78 11.45 11.75
N SER A 337 5.67 11.19 10.78
CA SER A 337 5.87 9.87 10.18
C SER A 337 6.23 8.79 11.20
N MET A 338 6.88 9.14 12.31
CA MET A 338 7.24 8.22 13.41
C MET A 338 6.02 7.61 14.12
N ASN A 339 4.82 8.17 13.92
CA ASN A 339 3.59 7.58 14.45
C ASN A 339 3.11 6.39 13.64
N PHE A 340 3.63 6.20 12.42
CA PHE A 340 3.20 5.20 11.46
C PHE A 340 4.30 4.16 11.25
N SER A 341 4.09 2.93 11.70
CA SER A 341 4.99 1.82 11.44
C SER A 341 4.21 0.54 11.14
N TRP A 342 4.76 -0.30 10.28
CA TRP A 342 4.15 -1.58 9.94
C TRP A 342 4.05 -2.52 11.14
N GLU A 343 4.97 -2.40 12.11
CA GLU A 343 4.89 -3.13 13.37
C GLU A 343 3.62 -2.76 14.16
N LYS A 344 3.31 -1.46 14.30
CA LYS A 344 2.07 -1.00 14.95
C LYS A 344 0.83 -1.49 14.21
N THR A 345 0.85 -1.45 12.88
CA THR A 345 -0.22 -2.00 12.04
C THR A 345 -0.45 -3.48 12.32
N ALA A 346 0.62 -4.27 12.36
CA ALA A 346 0.54 -5.72 12.63
C ALA A 346 0.04 -6.02 14.05
N VAL A 347 0.49 -5.26 15.06
CA VAL A 347 0.00 -5.43 16.44
C VAL A 347 -1.50 -5.16 16.52
N GLN A 348 -2.00 -4.08 15.91
CA GLN A 348 -3.42 -3.75 15.92
C GLN A 348 -4.25 -4.78 15.15
N LEU A 349 -3.74 -5.27 14.02
CA LEU A 349 -4.41 -6.32 13.24
C LEU A 349 -4.45 -7.64 14.02
N TYR A 350 -3.38 -8.00 14.70
CA TYR A 350 -3.34 -9.17 15.57
C TYR A 350 -4.37 -9.07 16.71
N GLU A 351 -4.45 -7.94 17.41
CA GLU A 351 -5.43 -7.75 18.48
C GLU A 351 -6.87 -7.82 17.93
N LEU A 352 -7.12 -7.31 16.73
CA LEU A 352 -8.42 -7.46 16.06
C LEU A 352 -8.73 -8.93 15.72
N CYS A 353 -7.76 -9.69 15.22
CA CYS A 353 -7.92 -11.12 14.97
C CYS A 353 -8.19 -11.89 16.28
N LYS A 354 -7.52 -11.48 17.36
CA LYS A 354 -7.72 -12.06 18.69
C LYS A 354 -9.14 -11.77 19.24
N GLU A 355 -9.67 -10.56 19.02
CA GLU A 355 -11.03 -10.18 19.44
C GLU A 355 -12.11 -11.13 18.87
N VAL A 356 -11.90 -11.63 17.65
CA VAL A 356 -12.87 -12.48 16.96
C VAL A 356 -12.63 -13.99 17.16
N SER A 357 -11.44 -14.36 17.61
CA SER A 357 -11.02 -15.75 17.72
C SER A 357 -11.44 -16.34 19.08
N THR A 358 -11.96 -17.55 19.08
CA THR A 358 -12.10 -18.35 20.28
C THR A 358 -10.80 -19.12 20.49
N GLU A 359 -10.21 -19.05 21.70
CA GLU A 359 -9.06 -19.88 22.01
C GLU A 359 -9.43 -21.37 21.85
N SER A 360 -8.71 -22.09 21.02
CA SER A 360 -8.86 -23.52 20.82
C SER A 360 -7.60 -24.25 21.24
N ASP A 361 -7.74 -25.47 21.77
CA ASP A 361 -6.61 -26.37 21.95
C ASP A 361 -6.04 -26.73 20.57
N PHE A 362 -4.78 -26.37 20.35
CA PHE A 362 -4.12 -26.51 19.06
C PHE A 362 -3.18 -27.71 19.08
N ASP A 363 -3.44 -28.67 18.17
CA ASP A 363 -2.52 -29.78 17.90
C ASP A 363 -1.67 -29.45 16.66
N PHE A 364 -0.36 -29.31 16.90
CA PHE A 364 0.62 -28.91 15.89
C PHE A 364 0.79 -29.97 14.79
N ASP A 365 0.58 -31.24 15.11
CA ASP A 365 0.82 -32.36 14.18
C ASP A 365 -0.27 -32.50 13.11
N THR A 366 -1.47 -31.98 13.37
CA THR A 366 -2.59 -31.98 12.39
C THR A 366 -2.59 -30.76 11.46
N TYR A 367 -1.82 -29.71 11.78
CA TYR A 367 -1.92 -28.42 11.13
C TYR A 367 -1.12 -28.28 9.82
N TYR A 368 -0.05 -29.04 9.64
CA TYR A 368 0.76 -28.94 8.43
C TYR A 368 0.07 -29.59 7.23
N ASP A 369 -0.86 -28.85 6.62
CA ASP A 369 -1.36 -29.18 5.29
C ASP A 369 -0.26 -28.94 4.23
N LYS A 370 -0.13 -29.92 3.32
CA LYS A 370 0.81 -29.93 2.19
C LYS A 370 0.71 -28.68 1.31
N SER A 371 -0.48 -28.06 1.20
CA SER A 371 -0.72 -26.89 0.36
C SER A 371 -0.15 -25.62 0.96
N ALA A 372 -0.29 -25.40 2.27
CA ALA A 372 0.24 -24.22 2.96
C ALA A 372 1.78 -24.17 2.91
N LEU A 373 2.42 -25.33 3.06
CA LEU A 373 3.88 -25.42 2.98
C LEU A 373 4.40 -25.15 1.55
N ARG A 374 3.76 -25.71 0.54
CA ARG A 374 4.08 -25.45 -0.88
C ARG A 374 3.91 -23.98 -1.22
N THR A 375 2.83 -23.37 -0.74
CA THR A 375 2.56 -21.94 -0.96
C THR A 375 3.63 -21.07 -0.29
N LEU A 376 3.95 -21.30 0.98
CA LEU A 376 5.00 -20.57 1.70
C LEU A 376 6.37 -20.73 1.04
N THR A 377 6.71 -21.93 0.62
CA THR A 377 7.99 -22.21 -0.04
C THR A 377 8.06 -21.51 -1.40
N SER A 378 7.02 -21.59 -2.21
CA SER A 378 6.96 -20.90 -3.51
C SER A 378 7.04 -19.38 -3.36
N ILE A 379 6.38 -18.83 -2.35
CA ILE A 379 6.40 -17.40 -2.02
C ILE A 379 7.80 -16.95 -1.59
N CYS A 380 8.44 -17.68 -0.67
CA CYS A 380 9.80 -17.38 -0.19
C CYS A 380 10.84 -17.47 -1.31
N LEU A 381 10.65 -18.33 -2.28
CA LEU A 381 11.58 -18.52 -3.40
C LEU A 381 11.41 -17.44 -4.49
N SER A 382 10.22 -16.87 -4.64
CA SER A 382 9.92 -15.90 -5.70
C SER A 382 10.26 -14.43 -5.33
N ASP A 383 10.44 -14.12 -4.05
CA ASP A 383 10.72 -12.75 -3.59
C ASP A 383 12.01 -12.69 -2.75
N PRO A 384 13.05 -11.94 -3.21
CA PRO A 384 14.34 -11.84 -2.49
C PRO A 384 14.22 -11.21 -1.09
N GLU A 385 13.25 -10.35 -0.84
CA GLU A 385 13.00 -9.73 0.47
C GLU A 385 12.34 -10.73 1.41
N LEU A 386 11.36 -11.48 0.92
CA LEU A 386 10.73 -12.57 1.64
C LEU A 386 11.72 -13.69 1.94
N LYS A 387 12.58 -14.06 0.98
CA LYS A 387 13.66 -15.01 1.17
C LYS A 387 14.63 -14.57 2.27
N ARG A 388 14.95 -13.27 2.34
CA ARG A 388 15.89 -12.72 3.33
C ARG A 388 15.26 -12.59 4.72
N ASN A 389 14.00 -12.26 4.83
CA ASN A 389 13.32 -11.89 6.08
C ASN A 389 12.45 -13.02 6.66
N LEU A 390 11.80 -13.83 5.84
CA LEU A 390 10.97 -14.96 6.29
C LEU A 390 11.77 -16.26 6.42
N LEU A 391 12.72 -16.52 5.53
CA LEU A 391 13.51 -17.75 5.61
C LEU A 391 14.24 -17.91 6.95
N PRO A 392 14.89 -16.88 7.55
CA PRO A 392 15.46 -17.01 8.88
C PRO A 392 14.43 -17.18 9.99
N SER A 393 13.20 -16.74 9.80
CA SER A 393 12.10 -16.87 10.78
C SER A 393 11.40 -18.22 10.66
N VAL A 394 11.22 -18.71 9.46
CA VAL A 394 10.78 -20.08 9.15
C VAL A 394 11.89 -21.08 9.50
N MET A 395 13.18 -20.73 9.36
CA MET A 395 14.34 -21.57 9.71
C MET A 395 14.67 -21.63 11.22
N LYS A 396 14.16 -20.70 12.03
CA LYS A 396 14.20 -20.85 13.51
C LYS A 396 13.17 -21.85 14.04
N PHE A 397 12.14 -22.14 13.31
CA PHE A 397 11.44 -23.41 13.38
C PHE A 397 12.40 -24.47 12.84
N ASP A 398 12.76 -25.46 13.66
CA ASP A 398 13.70 -26.51 13.31
C ASP A 398 13.41 -27.07 11.90
N PHE A 399 13.96 -26.39 10.88
CA PHE A 399 13.71 -26.65 9.46
C PHE A 399 14.15 -28.08 9.10
N THR A 400 15.11 -28.61 9.86
CA THR A 400 15.55 -30.00 9.77
C THR A 400 14.39 -30.93 10.12
N LYS A 401 13.65 -30.65 11.19
CA LYS A 401 12.45 -31.42 11.56
C LYS A 401 11.31 -31.26 10.56
N LEU A 402 11.18 -30.09 9.93
CA LEU A 402 10.20 -29.87 8.91
C LEU A 402 10.51 -30.67 7.65
N ILE A 403 11.79 -30.71 7.23
CA ILE A 403 12.25 -31.52 6.10
C ILE A 403 12.13 -33.03 6.43
N GLU A 404 12.56 -33.45 7.61
CA GLU A 404 12.42 -34.84 8.07
C GLU A 404 10.94 -35.27 8.12
N TRP A 405 10.06 -34.39 8.60
CA TRP A 405 8.62 -34.63 8.58
C TRP A 405 8.08 -34.72 7.14
N ALA A 406 8.44 -33.77 6.24
CA ALA A 406 8.02 -33.79 4.83
C ALA A 406 8.49 -35.04 4.12
N LEU A 407 9.73 -35.49 4.34
CA LEU A 407 10.29 -36.71 3.80
C LEU A 407 9.62 -37.98 4.40
N SER A 408 9.27 -37.95 5.69
CA SER A 408 8.56 -39.07 6.36
C SER A 408 7.12 -39.26 5.83
N LYS A 409 6.53 -38.22 5.24
CA LYS A 409 5.20 -38.24 4.61
C LYS A 409 5.26 -38.57 3.12
N GLY A 410 6.43 -38.91 2.57
CA GLY A 410 6.58 -39.25 1.15
C GLY A 410 6.40 -38.02 0.21
N LEU A 411 6.69 -36.83 0.69
CA LEU A 411 6.71 -35.62 -0.11
C LEU A 411 8.02 -35.54 -0.88
N GLU A 412 8.14 -36.32 -1.93
CA GLU A 412 9.17 -36.11 -2.95
C GLU A 412 8.71 -34.98 -3.88
N ASP A 413 9.02 -33.73 -3.53
CA ASP A 413 8.87 -32.62 -4.45
C ASP A 413 10.23 -32.28 -5.06
N PRO A 414 10.36 -32.17 -6.40
CA PRO A 414 11.61 -31.79 -7.06
C PRO A 414 12.22 -30.49 -6.53
N ILE A 415 11.40 -29.60 -5.99
CA ILE A 415 11.83 -28.29 -5.43
C ILE A 415 12.66 -28.48 -4.14
N THR A 416 12.39 -29.51 -3.33
CA THR A 416 13.17 -29.78 -2.14
C THR A 416 14.52 -30.42 -2.42
N LYS A 417 14.68 -31.11 -3.54
CA LYS A 417 15.94 -31.76 -3.92
C LYS A 417 17.00 -30.81 -4.48
N ASP A 418 16.59 -29.76 -5.19
CA ASP A 418 17.53 -28.90 -5.93
C ASP A 418 17.96 -27.61 -5.18
N TYR A 419 17.39 -27.32 -4.01
CA TYR A 419 17.66 -26.07 -3.28
C TYR A 419 18.27 -26.23 -1.89
N PHE A 420 18.52 -27.47 -1.44
CA PHE A 420 19.07 -27.76 -0.10
C PHE A 420 20.38 -28.58 -0.13
N ILE A 421 21.06 -28.63 -1.28
CA ILE A 421 22.44 -29.13 -1.39
C ILE A 421 23.39 -27.96 -1.60
#